data_7aa9db14c7c0186a307a5569d134d6c6
#
_entry.id   7aa9db14c7c0186a307a5569d134d6c6
#
_cell.length_a   1.000
_cell.length_b   1.000
_cell.length_c   1.000
_cell.angle_alpha   90.00
_cell.angle_beta   90.00
_cell.angle_gamma   90.00
#
_symmetry.space_group_name_H-M   'P 1'
#
loop_
_entity.id
_entity.type
_entity.pdbx_description
1 polymer ?
#
loop_
_entity_poly.entity_id
_entity_poly.type
_entity_poly.pdbx_seq_one_letter_code
_entity_poly.pdbx_strand_id
1 'polypeptide(L)'
;MNQKPWVTVIGLCVLLSLVLLNACSKKENTEEGATPATSSAPATAATPIDPATAASVSGTVTFAGTAPKGAKIDMSQDPACKGTNTAETVVVDGSNLSNVFVYVKEGLGSRTFDVPKDPITIDQSGCKYHPHVLGVMSGQTLKIVNSDPTTHNIHPTPKDNREWNESQPPQSAALEKTFAREEIMLPVKCNQHPWMKMYVNVVKSPFYAVTGPDGKFEIKGLPPGDYTLAFVQEKLGVQEQKVTLAAKDSKVVNASFKSE
;
A
#
# COMPACT_ATOMS: atom_id res chain seq x y z
N MET A 1 18.37 -64.11 -19.04
CA MET A 1 17.62 -64.65 -20.19
C MET A 1 16.58 -63.64 -20.55
N ASN A 2 16.49 -62.95 -21.59
CA ASN A 2 16.93 -62.95 -22.94
C ASN A 2 17.09 -61.54 -23.48
N GLN A 3 18.18 -61.29 -24.08
CA GLN A 3 18.44 -60.24 -25.05
C GLN A 3 17.52 -60.39 -26.28
N LYS A 4 17.20 -59.37 -27.10
CA LYS A 4 18.07 -58.75 -28.08
C LYS A 4 17.32 -57.76 -28.99
N PRO A 5 18.07 -57.04 -29.83
CA PRO A 5 17.78 -55.73 -30.39
C PRO A 5 17.37 -55.78 -31.86
N TRP A 6 17.19 -54.66 -32.55
CA TRP A 6 17.42 -54.51 -34.02
C TRP A 6 17.03 -53.08 -34.43
N VAL A 7 17.87 -52.41 -35.00
CA VAL A 7 18.71 -52.24 -36.18
C VAL A 7 18.20 -51.09 -37.07
N THR A 8 19.13 -50.23 -37.29
CA THR A 8 19.35 -49.16 -38.26
C THR A 8 18.81 -49.38 -39.67
N VAL A 9 18.28 -48.35 -40.35
CA VAL A 9 18.42 -48.19 -41.78
C VAL A 9 18.70 -46.73 -42.13
N ILE A 10 19.85 -46.58 -42.78
CA ILE A 10 20.39 -45.41 -43.46
C ILE A 10 19.68 -45.26 -44.80
N GLY A 11 19.34 -44.05 -45.17
CA GLY A 11 18.84 -43.70 -46.50
C GLY A 11 19.36 -42.35 -46.96
N LEU A 12 20.51 -42.39 -47.59
CA LEU A 12 21.18 -41.28 -48.30
C LEU A 12 20.51 -41.09 -49.67
N CYS A 13 20.01 -39.93 -49.97
CA CYS A 13 19.75 -39.50 -51.36
C CYS A 13 20.25 -38.09 -51.58
N VAL A 14 21.39 -38.08 -52.27
CA VAL A 14 21.96 -36.90 -52.95
C VAL A 14 21.23 -36.76 -54.29
N LEU A 15 20.74 -35.57 -54.61
CA LEU A 15 20.54 -35.14 -55.98
C LEU A 15 20.75 -33.62 -56.10
N LEU A 16 21.74 -33.35 -56.88
CA LEU A 16 22.26 -32.11 -57.44
C LEU A 16 21.31 -31.59 -58.51
N SER A 17 20.99 -30.29 -58.55
CA SER A 17 20.80 -29.54 -59.82
C SER A 17 20.57 -28.05 -59.60
N LEU A 18 21.49 -27.36 -60.10
CA LEU A 18 21.51 -26.19 -61.01
C LEU A 18 20.98 -24.84 -60.53
N VAL A 19 21.97 -24.01 -60.58
CA VAL A 19 22.05 -22.54 -60.66
C VAL A 19 21.14 -21.95 -61.73
N LEU A 20 20.38 -20.91 -61.36
CA LEU A 20 20.03 -19.81 -62.25
C LEU A 20 20.17 -18.48 -61.48
N LEU A 21 21.22 -17.77 -61.90
CA LEU A 21 21.45 -16.36 -61.60
C LEU A 21 20.38 -15.49 -62.25
N ASN A 22 19.64 -14.72 -61.43
CA ASN A 22 19.01 -13.51 -61.94
C ASN A 22 19.34 -12.36 -60.98
N ALA A 23 20.21 -11.51 -61.51
CA ALA A 23 20.54 -10.23 -60.93
C ALA A 23 19.38 -9.24 -61.22
N CYS A 24 18.78 -8.66 -60.21
CA CYS A 24 18.05 -7.41 -60.35
C CYS A 24 18.11 -6.59 -59.06
N SER A 25 18.88 -5.55 -59.16
CA SER A 25 18.70 -4.20 -58.62
C SER A 25 18.31 -4.02 -57.17
N LYS A 26 19.26 -3.59 -56.41
CA LYS A 26 19.26 -2.92 -55.14
C LYS A 26 18.24 -1.76 -55.10
N LYS A 27 17.34 -1.82 -54.14
CA LYS A 27 16.72 -0.66 -53.54
C LYS A 27 16.83 -0.83 -52.02
N GLU A 28 17.78 -0.13 -51.44
CA GLU A 28 17.89 0.09 -50.02
C GLU A 28 16.67 0.89 -49.58
N ASN A 29 15.73 0.25 -48.89
CA ASN A 29 14.80 0.95 -48.04
C ASN A 29 15.39 0.89 -46.62
N THR A 30 15.92 2.01 -46.22
CA THR A 30 16.22 2.29 -44.81
C THR A 30 14.89 2.40 -44.07
N GLU A 31 14.44 1.35 -43.42
CA GLU A 31 13.40 1.47 -42.42
C GLU A 31 14.04 2.10 -41.18
N GLU A 32 13.85 3.41 -41.04
CA GLU A 32 14.00 4.10 -39.77
C GLU A 32 13.08 3.41 -38.75
N GLY A 33 13.69 2.77 -37.77
CA GLY A 33 13.00 2.22 -36.60
C GLY A 33 12.28 3.35 -35.88
N ALA A 34 10.98 3.42 -36.10
CA ALA A 34 10.09 4.22 -35.27
C ALA A 34 10.02 3.60 -33.88
N THR A 35 10.81 4.12 -32.96
CA THR A 35 10.61 3.95 -31.53
C THR A 35 9.20 4.40 -31.20
N PRO A 36 8.35 3.58 -30.55
CA PRO A 36 7.07 4.06 -30.09
C PRO A 36 7.30 5.17 -29.07
N ALA A 37 6.98 6.40 -29.46
CA ALA A 37 6.92 7.53 -28.54
C ALA A 37 5.87 7.17 -27.47
N THR A 38 6.36 6.88 -26.28
CA THR A 38 5.51 6.78 -25.09
C THR A 38 4.96 8.18 -24.84
N SER A 39 3.76 8.44 -25.34
CA SER A 39 3.01 9.65 -25.04
C SER A 39 2.64 9.60 -23.56
N SER A 40 3.52 10.11 -22.70
CA SER A 40 3.14 10.45 -21.34
C SER A 40 2.17 11.62 -21.42
N ALA A 41 0.91 11.38 -21.07
CA ALA A 41 -0.03 12.46 -20.86
C ALA A 41 0.59 13.48 -19.87
N PRO A 42 0.45 14.80 -20.13
CA PRO A 42 1.01 15.81 -19.25
C PRO A 42 0.44 15.60 -17.85
N ALA A 43 1.32 15.47 -16.85
CA ALA A 43 0.92 15.38 -15.46
C ALA A 43 0.13 16.66 -15.13
N THR A 44 -1.10 16.48 -14.63
CA THR A 44 -1.90 17.61 -14.17
C THR A 44 -1.15 18.28 -13.02
N ALA A 45 -0.85 19.57 -13.16
CA ALA A 45 -0.12 20.31 -12.12
C ALA A 45 -0.91 20.27 -10.79
N ALA A 46 -0.17 20.12 -9.69
CA ALA A 46 -0.77 20.15 -8.36
C ALA A 46 -1.49 21.47 -8.09
N THR A 47 -2.63 21.39 -7.42
CA THR A 47 -3.39 22.57 -7.02
C THR A 47 -2.71 23.21 -5.80
N PRO A 48 -2.19 24.44 -5.89
CA PRO A 48 -1.54 25.08 -4.75
C PRO A 48 -2.52 25.25 -3.57
N ILE A 49 -2.03 24.95 -2.37
CA ILE A 49 -2.74 25.27 -1.13
C ILE A 49 -2.25 26.63 -0.68
N ASP A 50 -3.16 27.59 -0.56
CA ASP A 50 -2.82 28.92 -0.03
C ASP A 50 -2.66 28.84 1.51
N PRO A 51 -1.44 28.98 2.04
CA PRO A 51 -1.21 28.95 3.48
C PRO A 51 -1.88 30.10 4.22
N ALA A 52 -2.27 31.19 3.50
CA ALA A 52 -2.97 32.29 4.09
C ALA A 52 -4.45 32.00 4.43
N THR A 53 -5.03 30.97 3.80
CA THR A 53 -6.42 30.57 4.02
C THR A 53 -6.56 29.15 4.57
N ALA A 54 -5.46 28.40 4.61
CA ALA A 54 -5.46 27.00 5.05
C ALA A 54 -6.04 26.84 6.47
N ALA A 55 -6.94 25.87 6.59
CA ALA A 55 -7.63 25.49 7.81
C ALA A 55 -7.11 24.15 8.35
N SER A 56 -7.58 23.76 9.52
CA SER A 56 -7.27 22.47 10.14
C SER A 56 -8.51 21.82 10.75
N VAL A 57 -8.47 20.49 10.81
CA VAL A 57 -9.42 19.67 11.58
C VAL A 57 -8.63 18.80 12.51
N SER A 58 -9.03 18.76 13.78
CA SER A 58 -8.48 17.86 14.79
C SER A 58 -9.61 17.22 15.59
N GLY A 59 -9.30 16.21 16.36
CA GLY A 59 -10.29 15.59 17.23
C GLY A 59 -9.76 14.37 17.95
N THR A 60 -10.64 13.74 18.69
CA THR A 60 -10.38 12.49 19.41
C THR A 60 -11.37 11.44 18.95
N VAL A 61 -10.87 10.25 18.68
CA VAL A 61 -11.69 9.07 18.41
C VAL A 61 -11.74 8.21 19.67
N THR A 62 -12.94 7.89 20.10
CA THR A 62 -13.17 7.11 21.33
C THR A 62 -13.88 5.79 21.03
N PHE A 63 -13.78 4.88 21.99
CA PHE A 63 -14.53 3.65 22.02
C PHE A 63 -15.56 3.70 23.16
N ALA A 64 -16.83 3.49 22.85
CA ALA A 64 -17.92 3.49 23.80
C ALA A 64 -18.21 2.04 24.28
N GLY A 65 -18.34 1.89 25.58
CA GLY A 65 -18.58 0.60 26.23
C GLY A 65 -17.31 -0.08 26.73
N THR A 66 -17.39 -1.39 26.97
CA THR A 66 -16.25 -2.16 27.46
C THR A 66 -15.33 -2.54 26.30
N ALA A 67 -14.10 -2.07 26.36
CA ALA A 67 -13.09 -2.40 25.36
C ALA A 67 -12.82 -3.93 25.31
N PRO A 68 -12.79 -4.53 24.13
CA PRO A 68 -12.43 -5.94 24.01
C PRO A 68 -10.96 -6.12 24.43
N LYS A 69 -10.69 -7.17 25.20
CA LYS A 69 -9.29 -7.53 25.49
C LYS A 69 -8.64 -8.07 24.23
N GLY A 70 -7.50 -7.51 23.86
CA GLY A 70 -6.71 -8.04 22.76
C GLY A 70 -6.35 -9.52 22.99
N ALA A 71 -6.60 -10.38 22.01
CA ALA A 71 -6.23 -11.78 22.08
C ALA A 71 -4.70 -11.90 22.17
N LYS A 72 -4.21 -12.73 23.10
CA LYS A 72 -2.78 -13.07 23.13
C LYS A 72 -2.42 -13.86 21.88
N ILE A 73 -1.31 -13.50 21.27
CA ILE A 73 -0.79 -14.17 20.09
C ILE A 73 0.22 -15.22 20.55
N ASP A 74 -0.01 -16.47 20.15
CA ASP A 74 0.98 -17.55 20.29
C ASP A 74 1.98 -17.46 19.13
N MET A 75 3.22 -17.12 19.44
CA MET A 75 4.33 -17.02 18.49
C MET A 75 5.31 -18.19 18.60
N SER A 76 4.97 -19.24 19.34
CA SER A 76 5.87 -20.37 19.64
C SER A 76 6.33 -21.15 18.39
N GLN A 77 5.67 -20.96 17.25
CA GLN A 77 6.06 -21.57 15.98
C GLN A 77 7.41 -21.07 15.43
N ASP A 78 7.84 -19.86 15.83
CA ASP A 78 9.15 -19.34 15.48
C ASP A 78 9.92 -18.93 16.77
N PRO A 79 11.00 -19.65 17.10
CA PRO A 79 11.82 -19.34 18.30
C PRO A 79 12.49 -17.96 18.28
N ALA A 80 12.60 -17.33 17.12
CA ALA A 80 13.09 -15.95 17.00
C ALA A 80 12.05 -14.91 17.44
N CYS A 81 10.76 -15.25 17.35
CA CYS A 81 9.64 -14.39 17.78
C CYS A 81 9.45 -14.48 19.30
N LYS A 82 10.25 -13.73 20.05
CA LYS A 82 10.24 -13.77 21.52
C LYS A 82 9.27 -12.75 22.09
N GLY A 83 8.79 -13.06 23.31
CA GLY A 83 7.94 -12.18 24.10
C GLY A 83 6.47 -12.51 23.99
N THR A 84 5.62 -11.59 24.43
CA THR A 84 4.15 -11.70 24.36
C THR A 84 3.61 -10.61 23.48
N ASN A 85 2.88 -10.99 22.44
CA ASN A 85 2.14 -10.08 21.59
C ASN A 85 0.64 -10.21 21.82
N THR A 86 -0.07 -9.12 21.61
CA THR A 86 -1.54 -9.07 21.57
C THR A 86 -1.99 -8.56 20.21
N ALA A 87 -3.12 -9.07 19.77
CA ALA A 87 -3.75 -8.59 18.54
C ALA A 87 -4.12 -7.11 18.66
N GLU A 88 -3.82 -6.35 17.61
CA GLU A 88 -4.04 -4.90 17.54
C GLU A 88 -5.36 -4.54 16.84
N THR A 89 -6.26 -5.51 16.69
CA THR A 89 -7.55 -5.35 16.00
C THR A 89 -8.41 -4.23 16.56
N VAL A 90 -8.49 -4.10 17.89
CA VAL A 90 -9.13 -2.96 18.58
C VAL A 90 -8.27 -2.60 19.76
N VAL A 91 -7.57 -1.49 19.67
CA VAL A 91 -6.65 -1.01 20.71
C VAL A 91 -7.25 0.21 21.38
N VAL A 92 -7.58 0.07 22.65
CA VAL A 92 -8.21 1.13 23.46
C VAL A 92 -7.38 1.37 24.71
N ASP A 93 -7.03 2.64 24.94
CA ASP A 93 -6.41 3.13 26.17
C ASP A 93 -7.37 4.11 26.89
N GLY A 94 -7.88 3.69 28.05
CA GLY A 94 -9.02 4.36 28.70
C GLY A 94 -10.27 4.28 27.82
N SER A 95 -10.62 5.38 27.18
CA SER A 95 -11.66 5.45 26.13
C SER A 95 -11.10 5.76 24.75
N ASN A 96 -9.79 5.99 24.62
CA ASN A 96 -9.16 6.44 23.38
C ASN A 96 -8.95 5.26 22.42
N LEU A 97 -9.38 5.39 21.18
CA LEU A 97 -9.29 4.37 20.16
C LEU A 97 -8.14 4.66 19.21
N SER A 98 -7.14 3.77 19.21
CA SER A 98 -5.99 3.81 18.29
C SER A 98 -6.30 3.17 16.94
N ASN A 99 -5.40 3.39 15.97
CA ASN A 99 -5.42 2.71 14.67
C ASN A 99 -6.69 3.02 13.84
N VAL A 100 -7.30 4.17 14.05
CA VAL A 100 -8.37 4.67 13.19
C VAL A 100 -7.76 5.53 12.10
N PHE A 101 -8.00 5.17 10.84
CA PHE A 101 -7.62 5.98 9.69
C PHE A 101 -8.68 7.06 9.46
N VAL A 102 -8.27 8.31 9.52
CA VAL A 102 -9.13 9.48 9.30
C VAL A 102 -8.68 10.20 8.05
N TYR A 103 -9.58 10.43 7.10
CA TYR A 103 -9.22 11.09 5.85
C TYR A 103 -10.36 11.92 5.27
N VAL A 104 -10.02 12.86 4.40
CA VAL A 104 -11.00 13.62 3.62
C VAL A 104 -11.48 12.75 2.47
N LYS A 105 -12.70 12.24 2.62
CA LYS A 105 -13.36 11.39 1.63
C LYS A 105 -13.94 12.17 0.46
N GLU A 106 -14.58 13.31 0.76
CA GLU A 106 -15.24 14.18 -0.23
C GLU A 106 -14.96 15.66 0.05
N GLY A 107 -15.16 16.50 -0.95
CA GLY A 107 -15.03 17.95 -0.84
C GLY A 107 -13.75 18.52 -1.48
N LEU A 108 -12.79 17.68 -1.86
CA LEU A 108 -11.58 18.14 -2.55
C LEU A 108 -11.80 18.44 -4.05
N GLY A 109 -12.91 17.98 -4.63
CA GLY A 109 -13.23 18.17 -6.05
C GLY A 109 -12.19 17.55 -6.98
N SER A 110 -11.79 18.29 -8.01
CA SER A 110 -10.78 17.85 -8.99
C SER A 110 -9.35 18.28 -8.62
N ARG A 111 -9.10 18.69 -7.36
CA ARG A 111 -7.76 19.09 -6.91
C ARG A 111 -6.80 17.91 -6.98
N THR A 112 -5.61 18.21 -7.46
CA THR A 112 -4.48 17.28 -7.47
C THR A 112 -3.42 17.78 -6.50
N PHE A 113 -2.64 16.87 -5.93
CA PHE A 113 -1.63 17.18 -4.92
C PHE A 113 -0.31 16.50 -5.30
N ASP A 114 0.79 17.15 -4.97
CA ASP A 114 2.11 16.56 -5.13
C ASP A 114 2.27 15.35 -4.21
N VAL A 115 2.80 14.29 -4.77
CA VAL A 115 3.14 13.09 -3.97
C VAL A 115 4.39 13.39 -3.15
N PRO A 116 4.37 13.18 -1.84
CA PRO A 116 5.54 13.37 -1.00
C PRO A 116 6.71 12.52 -1.48
N LYS A 117 7.91 13.10 -1.48
CA LYS A 117 9.15 12.41 -1.89
C LYS A 117 9.69 11.51 -0.77
N ASP A 118 9.40 11.87 0.47
CA ASP A 118 9.84 11.09 1.62
C ASP A 118 9.06 9.76 1.68
N PRO A 119 9.76 8.63 1.82
CA PRO A 119 9.11 7.34 1.92
C PRO A 119 8.42 7.15 3.28
N ILE A 120 7.32 6.42 3.29
CA ILE A 120 6.70 5.90 4.51
C ILE A 120 7.36 4.56 4.85
N THR A 121 7.83 4.39 6.08
CA THR A 121 8.49 3.16 6.48
C THR A 121 7.51 2.17 7.10
N ILE A 122 7.61 0.91 6.67
CA ILE A 122 7.04 -0.27 7.32
C ILE A 122 8.21 -1.06 7.89
N ASP A 123 8.22 -1.28 9.21
CA ASP A 123 9.22 -2.10 9.87
C ASP A 123 8.61 -3.41 10.37
N GLN A 124 9.28 -4.52 10.10
CA GLN A 124 8.98 -5.83 10.62
C GLN A 124 9.87 -6.04 11.85
N SER A 125 9.30 -5.83 13.04
CA SER A 125 10.02 -5.85 14.30
C SER A 125 9.17 -6.47 15.41
N GLY A 126 9.79 -7.34 16.23
CA GLY A 126 9.07 -8.10 17.25
C GLY A 126 8.00 -9.03 16.68
N CYS A 127 8.22 -9.52 15.48
CA CYS A 127 7.28 -10.34 14.72
C CYS A 127 5.90 -9.68 14.54
N LYS A 128 5.95 -8.40 14.21
CA LYS A 128 4.81 -7.54 13.86
C LYS A 128 5.21 -6.59 12.73
N TYR A 129 4.22 -6.02 12.07
CA TYR A 129 4.40 -4.85 11.23
C TYR A 129 4.21 -3.58 12.05
N HIS A 130 5.06 -2.61 11.86
CA HIS A 130 4.95 -1.28 12.45
C HIS A 130 4.96 -0.21 11.35
N PRO A 131 3.95 0.69 11.35
CA PRO A 131 2.75 0.72 12.21
C PRO A 131 1.71 -0.34 11.79
N HIS A 132 0.73 -0.63 12.66
CA HIS A 132 -0.39 -1.54 12.36
C HIS A 132 -1.34 -0.97 11.29
N VAL A 133 -1.56 0.32 11.28
CA VAL A 133 -2.33 1.06 10.25
C VAL A 133 -1.51 2.23 9.77
N LEU A 134 -1.38 2.40 8.47
CA LEU A 134 -0.74 3.58 7.88
C LEU A 134 -1.56 4.17 6.73
N GLY A 135 -1.34 5.46 6.47
CA GLY A 135 -1.78 6.14 5.26
C GLY A 135 -0.61 6.42 4.33
N VAL A 136 -0.84 6.41 3.04
CA VAL A 136 0.14 6.72 2.00
C VAL A 136 -0.56 7.34 0.80
N MET A 137 0.07 8.29 0.12
CA MET A 137 -0.48 8.78 -1.13
C MET A 137 -0.21 7.81 -2.27
N SER A 138 -1.16 7.73 -3.20
CA SER A 138 -0.99 6.99 -4.46
C SER A 138 0.31 7.41 -5.16
N GLY A 139 1.19 6.45 -5.44
CA GLY A 139 2.52 6.70 -6.01
C GLY A 139 3.63 7.06 -5.01
N GLN A 140 3.32 7.32 -3.74
CA GLN A 140 4.33 7.55 -2.71
C GLN A 140 5.07 6.25 -2.38
N THR A 141 6.38 6.35 -2.14
CA THR A 141 7.23 5.21 -1.83
C THR A 141 6.96 4.67 -0.43
N LEU A 142 6.73 3.36 -0.34
CA LEU A 142 6.81 2.58 0.88
C LEU A 142 8.22 1.98 0.97
N LYS A 143 8.92 2.25 2.07
CA LYS A 143 10.19 1.63 2.42
C LYS A 143 9.93 0.54 3.45
N ILE A 144 10.22 -0.71 3.11
CA ILE A 144 9.94 -1.87 3.94
C ILE A 144 11.26 -2.44 4.44
N VAL A 145 11.40 -2.56 5.75
CA VAL A 145 12.60 -3.09 6.41
C VAL A 145 12.24 -4.27 7.29
N ASN A 146 13.21 -5.15 7.52
CA ASN A 146 13.10 -6.26 8.48
C ASN A 146 14.16 -6.08 9.56
N SER A 147 13.74 -5.70 10.77
CA SER A 147 14.59 -5.52 11.94
C SER A 147 14.66 -6.76 12.84
N ASP A 148 13.91 -7.82 12.51
CA ASP A 148 13.94 -9.08 13.26
C ASP A 148 15.06 -10.03 12.80
N PRO A 149 15.51 -10.94 13.66
CA PRO A 149 16.51 -11.95 13.32
C PRO A 149 15.92 -13.18 12.59
N THR A 150 14.71 -13.09 12.08
CA THR A 150 14.03 -14.14 11.30
C THR A 150 13.54 -13.59 9.97
N THR A 151 13.22 -14.51 9.04
CA THR A 151 12.66 -14.13 7.74
C THR A 151 11.18 -13.86 7.88
N HIS A 152 10.76 -12.71 7.38
CA HIS A 152 9.36 -12.39 7.16
C HIS A 152 9.05 -12.32 5.66
N ASN A 153 7.80 -12.20 5.33
CA ASN A 153 7.42 -11.68 4.03
C ASN A 153 6.32 -10.63 4.17
N ILE A 154 6.28 -9.74 3.21
CA ILE A 154 5.23 -8.74 3.11
C ILE A 154 4.36 -9.05 1.92
N HIS A 155 3.07 -9.29 2.18
CA HIS A 155 2.10 -9.75 1.21
C HIS A 155 0.82 -8.92 1.28
N PRO A 156 0.74 -7.78 0.58
CA PRO A 156 -0.51 -7.08 0.37
C PRO A 156 -1.47 -7.91 -0.47
N THR A 157 -2.73 -7.96 -0.06
CA THR A 157 -3.82 -8.63 -0.78
C THR A 157 -4.88 -7.61 -1.19
N PRO A 158 -4.56 -6.73 -2.16
CA PRO A 158 -5.42 -5.64 -2.58
C PRO A 158 -6.63 -6.12 -3.39
N LYS A 159 -7.65 -5.26 -3.48
CA LYS A 159 -8.79 -5.42 -4.39
C LYS A 159 -8.58 -4.62 -5.70
N ASP A 160 -8.00 -3.42 -5.55
CA ASP A 160 -7.91 -2.44 -6.65
C ASP A 160 -6.48 -2.23 -7.13
N ASN A 161 -5.47 -2.61 -6.37
CA ASN A 161 -4.06 -2.56 -6.73
C ASN A 161 -3.53 -3.93 -7.18
N ARG A 162 -2.30 -3.95 -7.66
CA ARG A 162 -1.62 -5.20 -8.01
C ARG A 162 -1.13 -5.90 -6.75
N GLU A 163 -1.49 -7.18 -6.59
CA GLU A 163 -0.96 -8.05 -5.54
C GLU A 163 0.53 -8.37 -5.79
N TRP A 164 1.29 -8.46 -4.72
CA TRP A 164 2.67 -8.91 -4.73
C TRP A 164 3.02 -9.54 -3.38
N ASN A 165 4.05 -10.39 -3.36
CA ASN A 165 4.50 -11.09 -2.17
C ASN A 165 6.03 -11.19 -2.21
N GLU A 166 6.70 -10.58 -1.25
CA GLU A 166 8.16 -10.50 -1.19
C GLU A 166 8.66 -11.09 0.12
N SER A 167 9.64 -11.96 0.02
CA SER A 167 10.36 -12.48 1.19
C SER A 167 11.48 -11.53 1.58
N GLN A 168 11.62 -11.29 2.86
CA GLN A 168 12.63 -10.40 3.42
C GLN A 168 13.40 -11.09 4.55
N PRO A 169 14.57 -11.69 4.24
CA PRO A 169 15.47 -12.26 5.25
C PRO A 169 15.98 -11.22 6.25
N PRO A 170 16.51 -11.66 7.41
CA PRO A 170 17.18 -10.78 8.35
C PRO A 170 18.27 -9.95 7.68
N GLN A 171 18.39 -8.67 8.05
CA GLN A 171 19.43 -7.76 7.56
C GLN A 171 19.48 -7.58 6.03
N SER A 172 18.42 -7.98 5.32
CA SER A 172 18.31 -7.71 3.88
C SER A 172 18.13 -6.22 3.60
N ALA A 173 18.45 -5.81 2.38
CA ALA A 173 18.18 -4.44 1.94
C ALA A 173 16.70 -4.10 2.05
N ALA A 174 16.39 -2.82 2.30
CA ALA A 174 15.02 -2.34 2.29
C ALA A 174 14.39 -2.58 0.91
N LEU A 175 13.11 -2.97 0.90
CA LEU A 175 12.30 -3.02 -0.30
C LEU A 175 11.60 -1.67 -0.51
N GLU A 176 11.50 -1.25 -1.76
CA GLU A 176 10.73 -0.06 -2.12
C GLU A 176 9.57 -0.47 -3.02
N LYS A 177 8.37 -0.05 -2.65
CA LYS A 177 7.13 -0.37 -3.37
C LYS A 177 6.22 0.86 -3.40
N THR A 178 5.30 0.88 -4.35
CA THR A 178 4.25 1.91 -4.46
C THR A 178 2.91 1.26 -4.76
N PHE A 179 1.82 1.92 -4.37
CA PHE A 179 0.48 1.61 -4.81
C PHE A 179 -0.03 2.71 -5.74
N ALA A 180 -0.60 2.33 -6.87
CA ALA A 180 -1.03 3.27 -7.91
C ALA A 180 -2.47 3.76 -7.78
N ARG A 181 -3.31 3.05 -7.04
CA ARG A 181 -4.76 3.30 -6.92
C ARG A 181 -5.18 3.50 -5.49
N GLU A 182 -6.18 4.38 -5.28
CA GLU A 182 -6.82 4.50 -3.97
C GLU A 182 -7.40 3.18 -3.52
N GLU A 183 -7.14 2.84 -2.27
CA GLU A 183 -7.70 1.66 -1.62
C GLU A 183 -7.62 1.83 -0.10
N ILE A 184 -8.75 1.71 0.58
CA ILE A 184 -8.85 1.89 2.02
C ILE A 184 -8.85 0.52 2.71
N MET A 185 -8.10 0.40 3.80
CA MET A 185 -7.91 -0.83 4.58
C MET A 185 -7.40 -2.00 3.74
N LEU A 186 -6.44 -1.72 2.84
CA LEU A 186 -5.73 -2.74 2.07
C LEU A 186 -5.01 -3.68 3.04
N PRO A 187 -5.37 -4.99 3.09
CA PRO A 187 -4.76 -5.89 4.06
C PRO A 187 -3.36 -6.30 3.63
N VAL A 188 -2.46 -6.36 4.60
CA VAL A 188 -1.10 -6.88 4.44
C VAL A 188 -0.88 -7.99 5.46
N LYS A 189 -0.30 -9.11 5.04
CA LYS A 189 -0.04 -10.28 5.88
C LYS A 189 1.38 -10.82 5.67
N CYS A 190 1.85 -11.60 6.63
CA CYS A 190 3.00 -12.46 6.49
C CYS A 190 2.53 -13.91 6.26
N ASN A 191 3.08 -14.60 5.26
CA ASN A 191 2.70 -15.99 5.00
C ASN A 191 3.40 -16.97 5.96
N GLN A 192 4.51 -16.56 6.57
CA GLN A 192 5.25 -17.37 7.55
C GLN A 192 4.69 -17.22 8.96
N HIS A 193 4.22 -16.02 9.30
CA HIS A 193 3.72 -15.68 10.63
C HIS A 193 2.27 -15.20 10.52
N PRO A 194 1.28 -16.09 10.60
CA PRO A 194 -0.13 -15.77 10.29
C PRO A 194 -0.75 -14.74 11.22
N TRP A 195 -0.12 -14.45 12.35
CA TRP A 195 -0.51 -13.39 13.27
C TRP A 195 -0.05 -11.99 12.85
N MET A 196 0.96 -11.87 11.95
CA MET A 196 1.44 -10.57 11.47
C MET A 196 0.48 -10.01 10.42
N LYS A 197 -0.19 -8.94 10.79
CA LYS A 197 -1.15 -8.23 9.95
C LYS A 197 -1.02 -6.73 10.14
N MET A 198 -1.26 -5.98 9.07
CA MET A 198 -1.39 -4.53 9.08
C MET A 198 -2.33 -4.08 7.96
N TYR A 199 -2.66 -2.79 7.93
CA TYR A 199 -3.49 -2.19 6.90
C TYR A 199 -2.82 -0.95 6.31
N VAL A 200 -2.83 -0.87 4.98
CA VAL A 200 -2.38 0.29 4.22
C VAL A 200 -3.60 1.01 3.66
N ASN A 201 -3.64 2.33 3.84
CA ASN A 201 -4.67 3.18 3.27
C ASN A 201 -4.06 4.05 2.19
N VAL A 202 -4.39 3.79 0.94
CA VAL A 202 -3.89 4.52 -0.22
C VAL A 202 -4.90 5.60 -0.60
N VAL A 203 -4.48 6.85 -0.57
CA VAL A 203 -5.33 8.02 -0.86
C VAL A 203 -4.69 8.91 -1.92
N LYS A 204 -5.47 9.81 -2.54
CA LYS A 204 -4.97 10.77 -3.55
C LYS A 204 -4.60 12.13 -2.98
N SER A 205 -4.84 12.35 -1.70
CA SER A 205 -4.58 13.65 -1.06
C SER A 205 -3.75 13.49 0.21
N PRO A 206 -3.02 14.53 0.64
CA PRO A 206 -2.26 14.48 1.90
C PRO A 206 -3.14 14.66 3.14
N PHE A 207 -4.45 14.78 3.00
CA PHE A 207 -5.37 15.11 4.09
C PHE A 207 -5.89 13.87 4.78
N TYR A 208 -5.02 13.24 5.54
CA TYR A 208 -5.32 12.08 6.37
C TYR A 208 -4.48 12.07 7.65
N ALA A 209 -4.90 11.28 8.60
CA ALA A 209 -4.17 10.97 9.83
C ALA A 209 -4.55 9.56 10.32
N VAL A 210 -3.72 9.02 11.21
CA VAL A 210 -4.03 7.78 11.96
C VAL A 210 -4.03 8.12 13.44
N THR A 211 -5.02 7.64 14.19
CA THR A 211 -5.07 7.91 15.64
C THR A 211 -3.99 7.14 16.39
N GLY A 212 -3.29 7.83 17.25
CA GLY A 212 -2.33 7.26 18.19
C GLY A 212 -3.00 6.69 19.46
N PRO A 213 -2.19 6.29 20.47
CA PRO A 213 -2.71 5.76 21.75
C PRO A 213 -3.62 6.72 22.50
N ASP A 214 -3.48 8.02 22.29
CA ASP A 214 -4.32 9.06 22.87
C ASP A 214 -5.63 9.30 22.09
N GLY A 215 -5.87 8.51 21.04
CA GLY A 215 -7.03 8.61 20.16
C GLY A 215 -7.07 9.87 19.29
N LYS A 216 -6.05 10.73 19.35
CA LYS A 216 -6.06 12.01 18.63
C LYS A 216 -5.66 11.87 17.18
N PHE A 217 -6.22 12.79 16.39
CA PHE A 217 -5.81 13.02 15.01
C PHE A 217 -5.77 14.52 14.70
N GLU A 218 -5.01 14.90 13.70
CA GLU A 218 -4.96 16.27 13.17
C GLU A 218 -4.68 16.24 11.66
N ILE A 219 -5.50 16.95 10.90
CA ILE A 219 -5.37 17.17 9.46
C ILE A 219 -5.21 18.66 9.22
N LYS A 220 -4.06 19.07 8.71
CA LYS A 220 -3.69 20.47 8.46
C LYS A 220 -3.70 20.82 6.99
N GLY A 221 -3.75 22.11 6.70
CA GLY A 221 -3.55 22.61 5.35
C GLY A 221 -4.77 22.48 4.45
N LEU A 222 -5.96 22.21 5.00
CA LEU A 222 -7.18 22.10 4.23
C LEU A 222 -7.59 23.47 3.67
N PRO A 223 -7.86 23.57 2.36
CA PRO A 223 -8.51 24.75 1.81
C PRO A 223 -9.87 25.01 2.49
N PRO A 224 -10.40 26.24 2.52
CA PRO A 224 -11.79 26.48 2.91
C PRO A 224 -12.76 25.68 2.02
N GLY A 225 -13.82 25.12 2.61
CA GLY A 225 -14.79 24.31 1.88
C GLY A 225 -15.62 23.39 2.76
N ASP A 226 -16.50 22.65 2.11
CA ASP A 226 -17.35 21.63 2.73
C ASP A 226 -16.73 20.25 2.47
N TYR A 227 -16.56 19.46 3.53
CA TYR A 227 -15.88 18.19 3.49
C TYR A 227 -16.70 17.09 4.15
N THR A 228 -16.54 15.87 3.66
CA THR A 228 -16.91 14.66 4.38
C THR A 228 -15.63 13.99 4.87
N LEU A 229 -15.46 13.90 6.19
CA LEU A 229 -14.40 13.11 6.82
C LEU A 229 -14.89 11.68 7.01
N ALA A 230 -14.07 10.70 6.66
CA ALA A 230 -14.31 9.30 6.99
C ALA A 230 -13.34 8.84 8.06
N PHE A 231 -13.86 8.12 9.04
CA PHE A 231 -13.15 7.45 10.13
C PHE A 231 -13.29 5.95 9.91
N VAL A 232 -12.20 5.27 9.68
CA VAL A 232 -12.20 3.84 9.31
C VAL A 232 -11.40 3.04 10.31
N GLN A 233 -12.03 2.02 10.88
CA GLN A 233 -11.41 1.08 11.80
C GLN A 233 -11.62 -0.35 11.28
N GLU A 234 -10.58 -1.18 11.27
CA GLU A 234 -10.57 -2.50 10.61
C GLU A 234 -11.69 -3.44 11.02
N LYS A 235 -12.14 -3.38 12.28
CA LYS A 235 -13.17 -4.25 12.87
C LYS A 235 -14.51 -3.55 13.08
N LEU A 236 -14.46 -2.26 13.37
CA LEU A 236 -15.64 -1.48 13.80
C LEU A 236 -16.30 -0.73 12.63
N GLY A 237 -15.73 -0.85 11.43
CA GLY A 237 -16.32 -0.29 10.22
C GLY A 237 -15.99 1.20 10.00
N VAL A 238 -16.93 1.92 9.40
CA VAL A 238 -16.74 3.29 8.91
C VAL A 238 -17.78 4.21 9.52
N GLN A 239 -17.34 5.39 9.94
CA GLN A 239 -18.20 6.52 10.27
C GLN A 239 -17.85 7.72 9.40
N GLU A 240 -18.84 8.54 9.08
CA GLU A 240 -18.64 9.75 8.26
C GLU A 240 -19.22 10.96 8.96
N GLN A 241 -18.52 12.09 8.86
CA GLN A 241 -18.98 13.36 9.41
C GLN A 241 -18.71 14.49 8.43
N LYS A 242 -19.68 15.38 8.30
CA LYS A 242 -19.55 16.59 7.48
C LYS A 242 -18.97 17.73 8.31
N VAL A 243 -18.07 18.49 7.70
CA VAL A 243 -17.48 19.69 8.31
C VAL A 243 -17.33 20.79 7.27
N THR A 244 -17.77 22.00 7.63
CA THR A 244 -17.52 23.21 6.84
C THR A 244 -16.37 23.98 7.47
N LEU A 245 -15.39 24.35 6.64
CA LEU A 245 -14.20 25.09 7.04
C LEU A 245 -14.19 26.46 6.35
N ALA A 246 -14.18 27.55 7.14
CA ALA A 246 -13.81 28.85 6.66
C ALA A 246 -12.27 29.01 6.62
N ALA A 247 -11.80 30.12 6.03
CA ALA A 247 -10.37 30.43 6.04
C ALA A 247 -9.84 30.54 7.48
N LYS A 248 -8.68 29.88 7.74
CA LYS A 248 -8.01 29.84 9.05
C LYS A 248 -8.78 29.10 10.16
N ASP A 249 -9.86 28.42 9.83
CA ASP A 249 -10.60 27.66 10.84
C ASP A 249 -9.74 26.55 11.46
N SER A 250 -9.99 26.32 12.75
CA SER A 250 -9.52 25.10 13.47
C SER A 250 -10.75 24.43 14.06
N LYS A 251 -11.27 23.43 13.40
CA LYS A 251 -12.48 22.71 13.84
C LYS A 251 -12.11 21.44 14.61
N VAL A 252 -12.90 21.18 15.65
CA VAL A 252 -12.81 19.93 16.40
C VAL A 252 -13.96 19.02 15.96
N VAL A 253 -13.62 17.81 15.51
CA VAL A 253 -14.55 16.78 15.07
C VAL A 253 -14.19 15.48 15.78
N ASN A 254 -15.04 15.01 16.68
CA ASN A 254 -14.82 13.79 17.43
C ASN A 254 -15.67 12.65 16.86
N ALA A 255 -15.17 11.42 16.94
CA ALA A 255 -15.92 10.21 16.58
C ALA A 255 -15.95 9.22 17.75
N SER A 256 -16.97 8.36 17.80
CA SER A 256 -17.06 7.35 18.83
C SER A 256 -17.55 6.03 18.22
N PHE A 257 -16.72 5.00 18.32
CA PHE A 257 -17.04 3.66 17.89
C PHE A 257 -17.56 2.81 19.08
N LYS A 258 -18.33 1.80 18.78
CA LYS A 258 -18.77 0.77 19.73
C LYS A 258 -18.69 -0.61 19.05
N SER A 259 -18.52 -1.66 19.84
CA SER A 259 -18.77 -3.02 19.33
C SER A 259 -20.28 -3.20 19.11
N GLU A 260 -20.62 -3.88 18.03
CA GLU A 260 -21.99 -4.40 17.85
C GLU A 260 -22.34 -5.45 18.89
#